data_02c23ad4f8bf68cb91ec431c317a288f
#
_entry.id   02c23ad4f8bf68cb91ec431c317a288f
#
_cell.length_a   1.000
_cell.length_b   1.000
_cell.length_c   1.000
_cell.angle_alpha   90.00
_cell.angle_beta   90.00
_cell.angle_gamma   90.00
#
_symmetry.space_group_name_H-M   'P 1'
#
loop_
_entity.id
_entity.type
_entity.pdbx_description
1 polymer ?
#
loop_
_entity_poly.entity_id
_entity_poly.type
_entity_poly.pdbx_seq_one_letter_code
_entity_poly.pdbx_strand_id
1 'polypeptide(L)'
;AAWMWGQWGGLRASGRQKLFTGALALLMVCGSIWWSVQPAPEPAPWETFRADTFRSLLKKEPLMVEFTADWCPSCKFLEQTVLTPKRLHAITERYGLRLIKVDLTRPDPEAQALLRAIGSVSIPVTAIFPKGLLSNSPIVLRDLYTASQLEDALATLSPRK
;
A
#
# COMPACT_ATOMS: atom_id res chain seq x y z
N ALA A 1 -25.83 -2.20 -21.41
CA ALA A 1 -25.75 -2.10 -22.88
C ALA A 1 -27.03 -2.69 -23.55
N ALA A 2 -27.44 -3.92 -23.25
CA ALA A 2 -28.60 -4.58 -23.88
C ALA A 2 -29.94 -3.84 -23.65
N TRP A 3 -30.16 -3.26 -22.48
CA TRP A 3 -31.37 -2.49 -22.15
C TRP A 3 -31.46 -1.19 -22.98
N MET A 4 -30.35 -0.48 -23.16
CA MET A 4 -30.29 0.72 -24.01
C MET A 4 -30.53 0.37 -25.49
N TRP A 5 -30.03 -0.76 -25.97
CA TRP A 5 -30.26 -1.22 -27.31
C TRP A 5 -31.76 -1.50 -27.59
N GLY A 6 -32.47 -2.13 -26.64
CA GLY A 6 -33.91 -2.41 -26.73
C GLY A 6 -34.80 -1.17 -26.78
N GLN A 7 -34.46 -0.13 -26.02
CA GLN A 7 -35.24 1.11 -25.94
C GLN A 7 -34.98 2.09 -27.10
N TRP A 8 -33.73 2.21 -27.56
CA TRP A 8 -33.29 3.27 -28.46
C TRP A 8 -32.86 2.75 -29.86
N GLY A 9 -32.66 1.44 -30.00
CA GLY A 9 -32.30 0.77 -31.26
C GLY A 9 -33.47 0.18 -32.05
N GLY A 10 -34.70 0.47 -31.68
CA GLY A 10 -35.90 -0.08 -32.31
C GLY A 10 -36.00 0.26 -33.81
N LEU A 11 -36.83 -0.52 -34.53
CA LEU A 11 -37.00 -0.43 -36.02
C LEU A 11 -37.41 0.97 -36.51
N ARG A 12 -37.89 1.87 -35.62
CA ARG A 12 -38.28 3.27 -35.93
C ARG A 12 -37.17 4.31 -35.71
N ALA A 13 -35.99 3.94 -35.19
CA ALA A 13 -34.90 4.89 -34.98
C ALA A 13 -34.32 5.35 -36.33
N SER A 14 -34.03 6.65 -36.45
CA SER A 14 -33.39 7.22 -37.64
C SER A 14 -31.96 6.64 -37.79
N GLY A 15 -31.47 6.58 -39.05
CA GLY A 15 -30.13 6.04 -39.32
C GLY A 15 -29.01 6.67 -38.46
N ARG A 16 -29.13 7.98 -38.20
CA ARG A 16 -28.19 8.73 -37.32
C ARG A 16 -28.26 8.27 -35.86
N GLN A 17 -29.44 7.97 -35.33
CA GLN A 17 -29.61 7.47 -33.97
C GLN A 17 -29.03 6.05 -33.83
N LYS A 18 -29.25 5.18 -34.80
CA LYS A 18 -28.66 3.84 -34.84
C LYS A 18 -27.12 3.88 -34.88
N LEU A 19 -26.56 4.79 -35.66
CA LEU A 19 -25.11 4.99 -35.71
C LEU A 19 -24.54 5.49 -34.35
N PHE A 20 -25.22 6.45 -33.74
CA PHE A 20 -24.79 7.02 -32.46
C PHE A 20 -24.88 6.00 -31.32
N THR A 21 -25.97 5.24 -31.21
CA THR A 21 -26.11 4.19 -30.17
C THR A 21 -25.15 3.04 -30.41
N GLY A 22 -24.88 2.68 -31.65
CA GLY A 22 -23.88 1.67 -32.02
C GLY A 22 -22.43 2.11 -31.62
N ALA A 23 -22.08 3.35 -31.94
CA ALA A 23 -20.79 3.92 -31.59
C ALA A 23 -20.60 3.99 -30.07
N LEU A 24 -21.63 4.42 -29.32
CA LEU A 24 -21.58 4.49 -27.86
C LEU A 24 -21.46 3.10 -27.23
N ALA A 25 -22.17 2.11 -27.74
CA ALA A 25 -22.06 0.73 -27.27
C ALA A 25 -20.65 0.15 -27.55
N LEU A 26 -20.09 0.44 -28.72
CA LEU A 26 -18.74 0.03 -29.08
C LEU A 26 -17.69 0.67 -28.16
N LEU A 27 -17.82 1.97 -27.87
CA LEU A 27 -16.93 2.66 -26.94
C LEU A 27 -16.99 2.08 -25.52
N MET A 28 -18.18 1.73 -25.03
CA MET A 28 -18.33 1.08 -23.72
C MET A 28 -17.66 -0.30 -23.69
N VAL A 29 -17.81 -1.10 -24.75
CA VAL A 29 -17.19 -2.42 -24.86
C VAL A 29 -15.67 -2.28 -24.94
N CYS A 30 -15.16 -1.41 -25.82
CA CYS A 30 -13.72 -1.16 -25.93
C CYS A 30 -13.13 -0.61 -24.63
N GLY A 31 -13.85 0.30 -23.93
CA GLY A 31 -13.43 0.83 -22.64
C GLY A 31 -13.37 -0.23 -21.54
N SER A 32 -14.34 -1.14 -21.50
CA SER A 32 -14.33 -2.24 -20.51
C SER A 32 -13.22 -3.25 -20.81
N ILE A 33 -12.95 -3.56 -22.07
CA ILE A 33 -11.82 -4.42 -22.46
C ILE A 33 -10.50 -3.75 -22.10
N TRP A 34 -10.32 -2.46 -22.42
CA TRP A 34 -9.14 -1.70 -22.07
C TRP A 34 -8.86 -1.71 -20.55
N TRP A 35 -9.91 -1.49 -19.74
CA TRP A 35 -9.80 -1.55 -18.28
C TRP A 35 -9.40 -2.94 -17.76
N SER A 36 -9.91 -4.01 -18.39
CA SER A 36 -9.65 -5.40 -18.00
C SER A 36 -8.24 -5.89 -18.37
N VAL A 37 -7.61 -5.27 -19.37
CA VAL A 37 -6.27 -5.66 -19.87
C VAL A 37 -5.16 -4.91 -19.13
N GLN A 38 -5.49 -3.90 -18.32
CA GLN A 38 -4.45 -3.20 -17.56
C GLN A 38 -3.80 -4.14 -16.55
N PRO A 39 -2.45 -4.23 -16.53
CA PRO A 39 -1.76 -5.06 -15.58
C PRO A 39 -2.10 -4.59 -14.16
N ALA A 40 -2.40 -5.54 -13.28
CA ALA A 40 -2.57 -5.22 -11.86
C ALA A 40 -1.29 -4.54 -11.34
N PRO A 41 -1.41 -3.49 -10.51
CA PRO A 41 -0.25 -2.87 -9.90
C PRO A 41 0.53 -3.93 -9.12
N GLU A 42 1.85 -3.90 -9.22
CA GLU A 42 2.70 -4.80 -8.45
C GLU A 42 2.37 -4.68 -6.95
N PRO A 43 2.22 -5.81 -6.24
CA PRO A 43 1.96 -5.77 -4.82
C PRO A 43 3.12 -5.09 -4.08
N ALA A 44 2.83 -4.42 -2.98
CA ALA A 44 3.86 -3.83 -2.14
C ALA A 44 4.80 -4.92 -1.59
N PRO A 45 6.12 -4.67 -1.51
CA PRO A 45 7.13 -5.67 -1.15
C PRO A 45 7.18 -5.92 0.37
N TRP A 46 6.04 -6.16 0.99
CA TRP A 46 5.93 -6.45 2.40
C TRP A 46 6.30 -7.90 2.72
N GLU A 47 7.15 -8.07 3.72
CA GLU A 47 7.42 -9.37 4.34
C GLU A 47 6.58 -9.51 5.61
N THR A 48 6.01 -10.69 5.82
CA THR A 48 5.27 -10.98 7.07
C THR A 48 6.22 -11.01 8.26
N PHE A 49 5.82 -10.39 9.36
CA PHE A 49 6.59 -10.37 10.61
C PHE A 49 6.84 -11.79 11.14
N ARG A 50 8.08 -12.02 11.52
CA ARG A 50 8.55 -13.20 12.27
C ARG A 50 9.62 -12.72 13.24
N ALA A 51 9.43 -12.96 14.52
CA ALA A 51 10.30 -12.39 15.57
C ALA A 51 11.76 -12.85 15.47
N ASP A 52 12.01 -14.10 15.10
CA ASP A 52 13.33 -14.67 14.85
C ASP A 52 14.03 -13.98 13.68
N THR A 53 13.34 -13.84 12.57
CA THR A 53 13.82 -13.15 11.38
C THR A 53 14.08 -11.67 11.66
N PHE A 54 13.13 -10.97 12.30
CA PHE A 54 13.30 -9.57 12.69
C PHE A 54 14.55 -9.35 13.55
N ARG A 55 14.75 -10.15 14.60
CA ARG A 55 15.93 -10.07 15.47
C ARG A 55 17.25 -10.29 14.71
N SER A 56 17.24 -11.20 13.72
CA SER A 56 18.43 -11.50 12.91
C SER A 56 18.80 -10.37 11.96
N LEU A 57 17.83 -9.59 11.50
CA LEU A 57 17.97 -8.50 10.54
C LEU A 57 18.27 -7.16 11.21
N LEU A 58 17.77 -6.94 12.42
CA LEU A 58 17.72 -5.64 13.12
C LEU A 58 19.03 -4.85 13.11
N LYS A 59 20.20 -5.51 13.12
CA LYS A 59 21.51 -4.83 13.10
C LYS A 59 22.19 -4.87 11.74
N LYS A 60 21.70 -5.68 10.83
CA LYS A 60 22.34 -5.96 9.54
C LYS A 60 21.86 -5.06 8.43
N GLU A 61 20.57 -4.77 8.43
CA GLU A 61 19.87 -4.03 7.37
C GLU A 61 18.96 -2.96 7.98
N PRO A 62 18.71 -1.86 7.28
CA PRO A 62 17.70 -0.91 7.70
C PRO A 62 16.31 -1.53 7.48
N LEU A 63 15.44 -1.43 8.48
CA LEU A 63 14.11 -2.03 8.46
C LEU A 63 13.04 -0.96 8.60
N MET A 64 11.94 -1.13 7.91
CA MET A 64 10.70 -0.37 8.13
C MET A 64 9.61 -1.37 8.52
N VAL A 65 9.01 -1.15 9.67
CA VAL A 65 8.00 -2.04 10.26
C VAL A 65 6.68 -1.31 10.35
N GLU A 66 5.66 -1.81 9.68
CA GLU A 66 4.29 -1.31 9.76
C GLU A 66 3.45 -2.19 10.67
N PHE A 67 2.80 -1.59 11.67
CA PHE A 67 1.81 -2.24 12.52
C PHE A 67 0.41 -1.88 12.04
N THR A 68 -0.34 -2.89 11.61
CA THR A 68 -1.66 -2.75 10.99
C THR A 68 -2.62 -3.83 11.49
N ALA A 69 -3.89 -3.69 11.14
CA ALA A 69 -4.89 -4.74 11.31
C ALA A 69 -6.03 -4.57 10.28
N ASP A 70 -6.72 -5.64 9.95
CA ASP A 70 -7.83 -5.60 8.98
C ASP A 70 -9.02 -4.75 9.43
N TRP A 71 -9.25 -4.71 10.74
CA TRP A 71 -10.32 -3.93 11.36
C TRP A 71 -9.95 -2.45 11.60
N CYS A 72 -8.76 -1.98 11.18
CA CYS A 72 -8.24 -0.63 11.44
C CYS A 72 -8.45 0.28 10.21
N PRO A 73 -9.46 1.17 10.17
CA PRO A 73 -9.71 2.03 9.02
C PRO A 73 -8.58 3.02 8.72
N SER A 74 -7.95 3.59 9.77
CA SER A 74 -6.83 4.51 9.61
C SER A 74 -5.58 3.83 9.05
N CYS A 75 -5.35 2.54 9.37
CA CYS A 75 -4.29 1.75 8.75
C CYS A 75 -4.54 1.59 7.25
N LYS A 76 -5.77 1.22 6.86
CA LYS A 76 -6.14 1.09 5.44
C LYS A 76 -6.03 2.41 4.68
N PHE A 77 -6.36 3.53 5.34
CA PHE A 77 -6.18 4.86 4.76
C PHE A 77 -4.70 5.15 4.48
N LEU A 78 -3.79 4.87 5.43
CA LEU A 78 -2.34 5.02 5.22
C LEU A 78 -1.81 4.11 4.10
N GLU A 79 -2.24 2.85 4.06
CA GLU A 79 -1.86 1.90 3.02
C GLU A 79 -2.25 2.42 1.62
N GLN A 80 -3.41 3.07 1.49
CA GLN A 80 -3.91 3.57 0.21
C GLN A 80 -3.31 4.93 -0.20
N THR A 81 -2.91 5.77 0.75
CA THR A 81 -2.51 7.16 0.46
C THR A 81 -1.02 7.42 0.63
N VAL A 82 -0.40 6.84 1.65
CA VAL A 82 1.01 7.06 2.00
C VAL A 82 1.87 5.84 1.67
N LEU A 83 1.47 4.65 2.10
CA LEU A 83 2.22 3.41 1.93
C LEU A 83 1.83 2.68 0.64
N THR A 84 1.69 3.42 -0.46
CA THR A 84 1.31 2.87 -1.75
C THR A 84 2.42 1.96 -2.31
N PRO A 85 2.08 0.89 -3.06
CA PRO A 85 3.08 -0.02 -3.63
C PRO A 85 4.18 0.72 -4.39
N LYS A 86 3.83 1.68 -5.25
CA LYS A 86 4.79 2.48 -6.03
C LYS A 86 5.79 3.22 -5.13
N ARG A 87 5.32 3.84 -4.04
CA ARG A 87 6.22 4.55 -3.10
C ARG A 87 7.08 3.57 -2.33
N LEU A 88 6.51 2.46 -1.89
CA LEU A 88 7.25 1.44 -1.15
C LEU A 88 8.38 0.83 -1.98
N HIS A 89 8.16 0.54 -3.26
CA HIS A 89 9.23 0.10 -4.17
C HIS A 89 10.33 1.16 -4.28
N ALA A 90 9.96 2.43 -4.51
CA ALA A 90 10.92 3.52 -4.64
C ALA A 90 11.79 3.71 -3.37
N ILE A 91 11.19 3.66 -2.18
CA ILE A 91 11.96 3.79 -0.92
C ILE A 91 12.83 2.56 -0.64
N THR A 92 12.35 1.36 -0.96
CA THR A 92 13.14 0.12 -0.84
C THR A 92 14.38 0.19 -1.72
N GLU A 93 14.26 0.63 -2.97
CA GLU A 93 15.38 0.79 -3.88
C GLU A 93 16.35 1.88 -3.39
N ARG A 94 15.82 3.06 -3.01
CA ARG A 94 16.61 4.22 -2.63
C ARG A 94 17.41 4.03 -1.36
N TYR A 95 16.82 3.42 -0.33
CA TYR A 95 17.42 3.29 1.00
C TYR A 95 17.88 1.87 1.32
N GLY A 96 17.59 0.89 0.46
CA GLY A 96 17.86 -0.52 0.75
C GLY A 96 17.07 -1.05 1.94
N LEU A 97 15.90 -0.45 2.19
CA LEU A 97 15.00 -0.82 3.29
C LEU A 97 14.35 -2.17 3.04
N ARG A 98 14.28 -2.96 4.09
CA ARG A 98 13.43 -4.14 4.13
C ARG A 98 12.14 -3.80 4.83
N LEU A 99 11.01 -4.16 4.22
CA LEU A 99 9.68 -3.78 4.69
C LEU A 99 9.05 -4.97 5.40
N ILE A 100 8.67 -4.79 6.66
CA ILE A 100 8.06 -5.83 7.48
C ILE A 100 6.66 -5.38 7.89
N LYS A 101 5.66 -6.21 7.64
CA LYS A 101 4.28 -5.98 8.02
C LYS A 101 3.93 -6.81 9.24
N VAL A 102 3.49 -6.14 10.29
CA VAL A 102 3.01 -6.74 11.54
C VAL A 102 1.49 -6.65 11.56
N ASP A 103 0.84 -7.76 11.31
CA ASP A 103 -0.62 -7.86 11.31
C ASP A 103 -1.14 -8.21 12.72
N LEU A 104 -1.83 -7.27 13.33
CA LEU A 104 -2.46 -7.40 14.65
C LEU A 104 -3.95 -7.72 14.56
N THR A 105 -4.44 -8.20 13.42
CA THR A 105 -5.83 -8.64 13.24
C THR A 105 -6.18 -9.73 14.23
N ARG A 106 -5.22 -10.61 14.50
CA ARG A 106 -5.29 -11.63 15.55
C ARG A 106 -4.28 -11.35 16.65
N PRO A 107 -4.55 -11.76 17.91
CA PRO A 107 -3.60 -11.62 18.99
C PRO A 107 -2.27 -12.33 18.68
N ASP A 108 -1.19 -11.58 18.67
CA ASP A 108 0.19 -12.08 18.57
C ASP A 108 1.03 -11.45 19.70
N PRO A 109 1.41 -12.25 20.72
CA PRO A 109 2.17 -11.73 21.88
C PRO A 109 3.53 -11.15 21.50
N GLU A 110 4.24 -11.71 20.50
CA GLU A 110 5.56 -11.20 20.08
C GLU A 110 5.42 -9.88 19.32
N ALA A 111 4.43 -9.79 18.41
CA ALA A 111 4.11 -8.55 17.71
C ALA A 111 3.69 -7.44 18.69
N GLN A 112 2.85 -7.75 19.67
CA GLN A 112 2.44 -6.81 20.71
C GLN A 112 3.60 -6.39 21.63
N ALA A 113 4.52 -7.30 21.93
CA ALA A 113 5.72 -6.98 22.71
C ALA A 113 6.62 -6.01 21.93
N LEU A 114 6.80 -6.20 20.62
CA LEU A 114 7.53 -5.27 19.77
C LEU A 114 6.86 -3.90 19.72
N LEU A 115 5.53 -3.83 19.56
CA LEU A 115 4.78 -2.57 19.55
C LEU A 115 5.00 -1.79 20.87
N ARG A 116 4.93 -2.47 22.01
CA ARG A 116 5.23 -1.86 23.32
C ARG A 116 6.69 -1.43 23.45
N ALA A 117 7.63 -2.21 22.93
CA ALA A 117 9.05 -1.90 22.98
C ALA A 117 9.41 -0.61 22.22
N ILE A 118 8.68 -0.26 21.17
CA ILE A 118 8.83 1.02 20.46
C ILE A 118 8.01 2.17 21.08
N GLY A 119 7.46 1.94 22.29
CA GLY A 119 6.71 2.95 23.05
C GLY A 119 5.32 3.24 22.50
N SER A 120 4.65 2.27 21.86
CA SER A 120 3.27 2.42 21.38
C SER A 120 2.37 1.31 21.94
N VAL A 121 1.07 1.65 22.05
CA VAL A 121 -0.01 0.73 22.46
C VAL A 121 -1.18 0.73 21.47
N SER A 122 -1.12 1.58 20.44
CA SER A 122 -2.15 1.78 19.43
C SER A 122 -1.58 1.61 18.03
N ILE A 123 -2.46 1.42 17.05
CA ILE A 123 -2.16 1.38 15.61
C ILE A 123 -3.02 2.42 14.87
N PRO A 124 -2.58 2.92 13.72
CA PRO A 124 -1.39 2.56 12.94
C PRO A 124 -0.08 3.11 13.52
N VAL A 125 0.99 2.36 13.35
CA VAL A 125 2.35 2.79 13.69
C VAL A 125 3.32 2.28 12.62
N THR A 126 4.22 3.15 12.19
CA THR A 126 5.35 2.79 11.35
C THR A 126 6.65 3.09 12.07
N ALA A 127 7.48 2.09 12.28
CA ALA A 127 8.78 2.22 12.91
C ALA A 127 9.90 1.98 11.91
N ILE A 128 10.85 2.92 11.82
CA ILE A 128 12.03 2.84 10.96
C ILE A 128 13.24 2.56 11.85
N PHE A 129 13.90 1.44 11.62
CA PHE A 129 15.09 1.00 12.31
C PHE A 129 16.31 1.22 11.42
N PRO A 130 17.16 2.21 11.70
CA PRO A 130 18.42 2.41 10.99
C PRO A 130 19.35 1.21 11.16
N LYS A 131 20.26 1.00 10.20
CA LYS A 131 21.28 -0.05 10.30
C LYS A 131 22.28 0.21 11.42
N GLY A 132 22.73 -0.82 12.10
CA GLY A 132 23.85 -0.78 13.05
C GLY A 132 23.44 -0.39 14.47
N LEU A 133 24.26 0.43 15.13
CA LEU A 133 24.06 0.81 16.55
C LEU A 133 22.76 1.60 16.78
N LEU A 134 22.32 2.35 15.79
CA LEU A 134 21.07 3.13 15.86
C LEU A 134 19.80 2.26 15.75
N SER A 135 19.94 0.97 15.46
CA SER A 135 18.79 0.05 15.38
C SER A 135 17.98 -0.04 16.70
N ASN A 136 18.57 0.32 17.83
CA ASN A 136 17.89 0.34 19.13
C ASN A 136 17.08 1.63 19.38
N SER A 137 17.18 2.63 18.49
CA SER A 137 16.45 3.89 18.57
C SER A 137 15.65 4.11 17.29
N PRO A 138 14.54 3.41 17.11
CA PRO A 138 13.74 3.55 15.90
C PRO A 138 13.10 4.94 15.83
N ILE A 139 12.93 5.44 14.59
CA ILE A 139 12.08 6.59 14.32
C ILE A 139 10.65 6.08 14.22
N VAL A 140 9.75 6.60 15.06
CA VAL A 140 8.39 6.09 15.15
C VAL A 140 7.39 7.14 14.71
N LEU A 141 6.69 6.84 13.61
CA LEU A 141 5.55 7.59 13.11
C LEU A 141 4.27 6.96 13.68
N ARG A 142 3.48 7.74 14.40
CA ARG A 142 2.24 7.29 15.04
C ARG A 142 1.03 7.93 14.39
N ASP A 143 -0.08 7.23 14.45
CA ASP A 143 -1.37 7.68 13.92
C ASP A 143 -1.31 7.99 12.40
N LEU A 144 -2.08 8.95 11.95
CA LEU A 144 -2.06 9.38 10.56
C LEU A 144 -0.91 10.37 10.32
N TYR A 145 -0.07 10.06 9.36
CA TYR A 145 1.04 10.90 8.93
C TYR A 145 1.00 11.09 7.41
N THR A 146 1.69 12.11 6.92
CA THR A 146 1.75 12.45 5.51
C THR A 146 2.95 11.80 4.82
N ALA A 147 2.92 11.81 3.48
CA ALA A 147 4.06 11.33 2.69
C ALA A 147 5.34 12.14 2.95
N SER A 148 5.23 13.46 3.19
CA SER A 148 6.38 14.29 3.54
C SER A 148 6.99 13.89 4.89
N GLN A 149 6.16 13.63 5.90
CA GLN A 149 6.66 13.16 7.21
C GLN A 149 7.38 11.80 7.11
N LEU A 150 6.89 10.92 6.25
CA LEU A 150 7.59 9.65 5.96
C LEU A 150 8.95 9.91 5.28
N GLU A 151 8.99 10.77 4.27
CA GLU A 151 10.24 11.13 3.57
C GLU A 151 11.24 11.82 4.51
N ASP A 152 10.79 12.73 5.38
CA ASP A 152 11.63 13.38 6.39
C ASP A 152 12.24 12.36 7.37
N ALA A 153 11.44 11.40 7.82
CA ALA A 153 11.90 10.30 8.66
C ALA A 153 12.95 9.43 7.95
N LEU A 154 12.72 9.13 6.66
CA LEU A 154 13.64 8.36 5.82
C LEU A 154 14.92 9.12 5.46
N ALA A 155 14.87 10.45 5.37
CA ALA A 155 16.04 11.29 5.06
C ALA A 155 17.16 11.17 6.11
N THR A 156 16.84 10.70 7.32
CA THR A 156 17.84 10.38 8.35
C THR A 156 18.65 9.13 8.03
N LEU A 157 18.17 8.29 7.11
CA LEU A 157 18.89 7.12 6.63
C LEU A 157 19.85 7.54 5.51
N SER A 158 21.05 6.96 5.49
CA SER A 158 21.94 7.16 4.35
C SER A 158 21.41 6.44 3.12
N PRO A 159 21.28 7.13 1.97
CA PRO A 159 20.89 6.48 0.72
C PRO A 159 21.86 5.34 0.36
N ARG A 160 21.32 4.31 -0.27
CA ARG A 160 22.16 3.21 -0.81
C ARG A 160 23.04 3.77 -1.94
N LYS A 161 24.38 3.59 -1.80
CA LYS A 161 25.35 3.91 -2.86
C LYS A 161 25.29 2.89 -3.99
#